data_6f43c4461cd331ea8873aad29f45d036
#
_entry.id   6f43c4461cd331ea8873aad29f45d036
#
_cell.length_a   1.000
_cell.length_b   1.000
_cell.length_c   1.000
_cell.angle_alpha   90.00
_cell.angle_beta   90.00
_cell.angle_gamma   90.00
#
_symmetry.space_group_name_H-M   'P 1'
#
loop_
_entity.id
_entity.type
_entity.pdbx_description
1 polymer ?
#
loop_
_entity_poly.entity_id
_entity_poly.type
_entity_poly.pdbx_seq_one_letter_code
_entity_poly.pdbx_strand_id
1 'polypeptide(L)'
;MAQPTFREALAKFAGKIAVTSDLTSAEWLAAVPAALRDRALFSARVTNAQLLQGLRGGVDSLLSATTDPATARLEIRRLLQSIGYQPEAKDRGTIKDLSSDARINLQLSQNVQSAQGYGQWSQGQEPGAVDAFPAQELFRLESRDEPRDWPTRWNGARGELGNATTATDGRVAMVALKSDPIWEKLSTFGVPWPPFDFNSGMWVRDVDRRRAE
;
A
#
# COMPACT_ATOMS: atom_id res chain seq x y z
N MET A 1 3.60 1.65 -21.54
CA MET A 1 4.05 3.03 -21.24
C MET A 1 4.67 3.00 -19.87
N ALA A 2 5.88 3.57 -19.69
CA ALA A 2 6.47 3.74 -18.37
C ALA A 2 5.58 4.70 -17.56
N GLN A 3 5.23 4.31 -16.34
CA GLN A 3 4.52 5.22 -15.44
C GLN A 3 5.45 6.39 -15.08
N PRO A 4 4.91 7.63 -14.94
CA PRO A 4 5.73 8.75 -14.54
C PRO A 4 6.38 8.47 -13.19
N THR A 5 7.66 8.76 -13.08
CA THR A 5 8.44 8.58 -11.86
C THR A 5 8.06 9.68 -10.87
N PHE A 6 7.40 9.33 -9.79
CA PHE A 6 7.11 10.28 -8.71
C PHE A 6 8.37 10.49 -7.86
N ARG A 7 8.93 11.68 -7.86
CA ARG A 7 10.11 12.03 -7.02
C ARG A 7 9.82 11.79 -5.54
N GLU A 8 8.62 12.13 -5.09
CA GLU A 8 8.14 11.96 -3.72
C GLU A 8 8.03 10.47 -3.36
N ALA A 9 7.58 9.63 -4.29
CA ALA A 9 7.52 8.17 -4.10
C ALA A 9 8.90 7.56 -3.93
N LEU A 10 9.85 7.96 -4.78
CA LEU A 10 11.26 7.54 -4.67
C LEU A 10 11.88 7.98 -3.35
N ALA A 11 11.73 9.26 -2.99
CA ALA A 11 12.27 9.81 -1.74
C ALA A 11 11.66 9.09 -0.51
N LYS A 12 10.35 8.85 -0.52
CA LYS A 12 9.66 8.10 0.54
C LYS A 12 10.22 6.69 0.69
N PHE A 13 10.37 5.98 -0.41
CA PHE A 13 10.87 4.60 -0.37
C PHE A 13 12.35 4.54 0.00
N ALA A 14 13.18 5.45 -0.51
CA ALA A 14 14.59 5.55 -0.15
C ALA A 14 14.82 5.75 1.36
N GLY A 15 13.90 6.44 2.04
CA GLY A 15 13.92 6.63 3.49
C GLY A 15 13.51 5.41 4.33
N LYS A 16 13.05 4.32 3.72
CA LYS A 16 12.67 3.11 4.47
C LYS A 16 13.89 2.34 4.96
N ILE A 17 13.77 1.77 6.15
CA ILE A 17 14.80 0.94 6.80
C ILE A 17 14.35 -0.52 6.72
N ALA A 18 15.21 -1.40 6.19
CA ALA A 18 14.95 -2.83 6.17
C ALA A 18 15.00 -3.41 7.59
N VAL A 19 13.91 -4.03 8.02
CA VAL A 19 13.76 -4.59 9.36
C VAL A 19 13.52 -6.10 9.26
N THR A 20 14.51 -6.87 9.68
CA THR A 20 14.38 -8.32 9.80
C THR A 20 13.51 -8.69 10.99
N SER A 21 12.58 -9.62 10.80
CA SER A 21 11.66 -10.04 11.86
C SER A 21 11.08 -11.42 11.57
N ASP A 22 10.77 -12.16 12.63
CA ASP A 22 10.02 -13.42 12.59
C ASP A 22 8.52 -13.22 12.80
N LEU A 23 8.08 -11.98 13.01
CA LEU A 23 6.67 -11.63 13.20
C LEU A 23 5.84 -11.89 11.95
N THR A 24 4.60 -12.29 12.13
CA THR A 24 3.56 -12.24 11.11
C THR A 24 3.14 -10.80 10.84
N SER A 25 2.41 -10.57 9.74
CA SER A 25 1.85 -9.24 9.46
C SER A 25 0.89 -8.75 10.57
N ALA A 26 0.10 -9.66 11.16
CA ALA A 26 -0.82 -9.31 12.24
C ALA A 26 -0.08 -8.91 13.52
N GLU A 27 0.93 -9.67 13.93
CA GLU A 27 1.78 -9.36 15.08
C GLU A 27 2.53 -8.03 14.87
N TRP A 28 3.06 -7.80 13.67
CA TRP A 28 3.70 -6.53 13.31
C TRP A 28 2.76 -5.34 13.43
N LEU A 29 1.54 -5.47 12.89
CA LEU A 29 0.51 -4.43 12.97
C LEU A 29 0.10 -4.13 14.42
N ALA A 30 0.04 -5.15 15.27
CA ALA A 30 -0.34 -5.01 16.68
C ALA A 30 0.79 -4.43 17.55
N ALA A 31 2.04 -4.85 17.30
CA ALA A 31 3.17 -4.51 18.19
C ALA A 31 3.89 -3.21 17.81
N VAL A 32 3.88 -2.82 16.53
CA VAL A 32 4.69 -1.70 16.03
C VAL A 32 3.81 -0.50 15.71
N PRO A 33 4.07 0.69 16.31
CA PRO A 33 3.33 1.91 16.01
C PRO A 33 3.34 2.29 14.51
N ALA A 34 2.24 2.86 14.00
CA ALA A 34 2.07 3.21 12.59
C ALA A 34 3.22 4.05 12.02
N ALA A 35 3.70 5.05 12.78
CA ALA A 35 4.82 5.90 12.35
C ALA A 35 6.15 5.14 12.14
N LEU A 36 6.39 4.09 12.91
CA LEU A 36 7.56 3.23 12.74
C LEU A 36 7.36 2.24 11.58
N ARG A 37 6.16 1.68 11.45
CA ARG A 37 5.80 0.80 10.33
C ARG A 37 5.94 1.51 8.99
N ASP A 38 5.54 2.78 8.93
CA ASP A 38 5.65 3.59 7.72
C ASP A 38 7.11 3.81 7.29
N ARG A 39 8.05 3.84 8.23
CA ARG A 39 9.49 3.96 7.96
C ARG A 39 10.20 2.63 7.73
N ALA A 40 9.54 1.51 7.94
CA ALA A 40 10.12 0.19 7.79
C ALA A 40 9.85 -0.42 6.41
N LEU A 41 10.84 -1.11 5.86
CA LEU A 41 10.64 -2.15 4.86
C LEU A 41 10.59 -3.49 5.61
N PHE A 42 9.38 -4.02 5.75
CA PHE A 42 9.08 -5.24 6.48
C PHE A 42 8.51 -6.31 5.52
N SER A 43 8.90 -7.54 5.74
CA SER A 43 8.26 -8.70 5.14
C SER A 43 8.07 -9.77 6.22
N ALA A 44 6.82 -10.21 6.43
CA ALA A 44 6.49 -11.15 7.48
C ALA A 44 7.32 -12.44 7.42
N ARG A 45 7.85 -12.88 8.57
CA ARG A 45 8.67 -14.08 8.70
C ARG A 45 9.98 -14.03 7.88
N VAL A 46 10.51 -12.84 7.61
CA VAL A 46 11.80 -12.68 6.91
C VAL A 46 12.87 -12.17 7.88
N THR A 47 13.74 -13.08 8.29
CA THR A 47 14.89 -12.80 9.14
C THR A 47 16.20 -12.63 8.34
N ASN A 48 16.18 -12.93 7.04
CA ASN A 48 17.35 -12.81 6.18
C ASN A 48 17.49 -11.40 5.62
N ALA A 49 18.57 -10.71 6.02
CA ALA A 49 18.83 -9.34 5.61
C ALA A 49 19.12 -9.20 4.10
N GLN A 50 19.77 -10.20 3.48
CA GLN A 50 20.05 -10.18 2.03
C GLN A 50 18.75 -10.21 1.23
N LEU A 51 17.77 -11.02 1.65
CA LEU A 51 16.46 -11.07 1.00
C LEU A 51 15.73 -9.71 1.10
N LEU A 52 15.76 -9.07 2.28
CA LEU A 52 15.15 -7.73 2.44
C LEU A 52 15.85 -6.68 1.57
N GLN A 53 17.17 -6.74 1.44
CA GLN A 53 17.91 -5.86 0.53
C GLN A 53 17.58 -6.14 -0.93
N GLY A 54 17.42 -7.40 -1.34
CA GLY A 54 16.96 -7.77 -2.67
C GLY A 54 15.55 -7.26 -2.97
N LEU A 55 14.61 -7.41 -2.03
CA LEU A 55 13.26 -6.83 -2.12
C LEU A 55 13.31 -5.30 -2.25
N ARG A 56 14.15 -4.65 -1.45
CA ARG A 56 14.37 -3.20 -1.54
C ARG A 56 14.86 -2.79 -2.93
N GLY A 57 15.90 -3.46 -3.44
CA GLY A 57 16.43 -3.20 -4.79
C GLY A 57 15.38 -3.39 -5.89
N GLY A 58 14.58 -4.47 -5.80
CA GLY A 58 13.49 -4.73 -6.74
C GLY A 58 12.43 -3.62 -6.74
N VAL A 59 11.99 -3.16 -5.56
CA VAL A 59 11.02 -2.05 -5.45
C VAL A 59 11.61 -0.74 -5.97
N ASP A 60 12.86 -0.42 -5.63
CA ASP A 60 13.56 0.79 -6.09
C ASP A 60 13.68 0.82 -7.62
N SER A 61 14.06 -0.30 -8.23
CA SER A 61 14.15 -0.45 -9.68
C SER A 61 12.80 -0.32 -10.38
N LEU A 62 11.72 -0.80 -9.76
CA LEU A 62 10.37 -0.62 -10.29
C LEU A 62 9.90 0.84 -10.19
N LEU A 63 10.15 1.51 -9.07
CA LEU A 63 9.80 2.91 -8.86
C LEU A 63 10.59 3.84 -9.80
N SER A 64 11.86 3.53 -10.07
CA SER A 64 12.71 4.27 -11.01
C SER A 64 12.50 3.88 -12.48
N ALA A 65 11.60 2.92 -12.75
CA ALA A 65 11.31 2.39 -14.08
C ALA A 65 12.54 1.82 -14.83
N THR A 66 13.54 1.33 -14.07
CA THR A 66 14.76 0.71 -14.63
C THR A 66 14.59 -0.79 -14.88
N THR A 67 13.54 -1.41 -14.33
CA THR A 67 13.19 -2.81 -14.56
C THR A 67 11.67 -2.99 -14.66
N ASP A 68 11.25 -4.15 -15.13
CA ASP A 68 9.85 -4.58 -15.18
C ASP A 68 9.52 -5.59 -14.05
N PRO A 69 8.23 -5.77 -13.71
CA PRO A 69 7.83 -6.66 -12.61
C PRO A 69 8.24 -8.13 -12.80
N ALA A 70 8.34 -8.63 -14.04
CA ALA A 70 8.72 -10.03 -14.30
C ALA A 70 10.21 -10.22 -14.02
N THR A 71 11.03 -9.28 -14.46
CA THR A 71 12.48 -9.27 -14.20
C THR A 71 12.76 -9.15 -12.69
N ALA A 72 12.10 -8.21 -12.00
CA ALA A 72 12.26 -8.06 -10.55
C ALA A 72 11.91 -9.36 -9.79
N ARG A 73 10.82 -10.05 -10.17
CA ARG A 73 10.48 -11.36 -9.58
C ARG A 73 11.56 -12.39 -9.81
N LEU A 74 12.09 -12.47 -11.04
CA LEU A 74 13.12 -13.44 -11.40
C LEU A 74 14.39 -13.22 -10.56
N GLU A 75 14.79 -11.97 -10.37
CA GLU A 75 15.96 -11.61 -9.55
C GLU A 75 15.77 -12.02 -8.08
N ILE A 76 14.61 -11.79 -7.50
CA ILE A 76 14.29 -12.21 -6.12
C ILE A 76 14.30 -13.74 -6.01
N ARG A 77 13.78 -14.48 -7.00
CA ARG A 77 13.86 -15.94 -6.99
C ARG A 77 15.29 -16.44 -7.08
N ARG A 78 16.12 -15.86 -7.94
CA ARG A 78 17.54 -16.19 -8.02
C ARG A 78 18.26 -15.94 -6.70
N LEU A 79 17.95 -14.81 -6.06
CA LEU A 79 18.49 -14.51 -4.73
C LEU A 79 18.07 -15.55 -3.70
N LEU A 80 16.79 -15.93 -3.64
CA LEU A 80 16.30 -16.98 -2.74
C LEU A 80 17.00 -18.32 -2.97
N GLN A 81 17.22 -18.70 -4.24
CA GLN A 81 17.99 -19.89 -4.58
C GLN A 81 19.45 -19.78 -4.12
N SER A 82 20.10 -18.63 -4.32
CA SER A 82 21.51 -18.43 -3.94
C SER A 82 21.74 -18.46 -2.44
N ILE A 83 20.74 -18.06 -1.62
CA ILE A 83 20.80 -18.14 -0.16
C ILE A 83 20.29 -19.49 0.39
N GLY A 84 20.00 -20.45 -0.50
CA GLY A 84 19.57 -21.79 -0.12
C GLY A 84 18.17 -21.91 0.45
N TYR A 85 17.28 -20.93 0.15
CA TYR A 85 15.90 -20.98 0.64
C TYR A 85 15.14 -22.18 0.08
N GLN A 86 14.48 -22.91 0.96
CA GLN A 86 13.57 -24.01 0.63
C GLN A 86 12.27 -23.82 1.41
N PRO A 87 11.11 -23.76 0.74
CA PRO A 87 9.83 -23.69 1.43
C PRO A 87 9.49 -25.01 2.12
N GLU A 88 8.79 -24.92 3.23
CA GLU A 88 8.17 -26.10 3.82
C GLU A 88 7.18 -26.74 2.82
N ALA A 89 7.10 -28.06 2.78
CA ALA A 89 6.29 -28.76 1.78
C ALA A 89 4.82 -28.31 1.77
N LYS A 90 4.25 -28.05 2.97
CA LYS A 90 2.85 -27.57 3.13
C LYS A 90 2.62 -26.14 2.65
N ASP A 91 3.67 -25.31 2.58
CA ASP A 91 3.58 -23.87 2.24
C ASP A 91 3.96 -23.61 0.78
N ARG A 92 4.49 -24.62 0.07
CA ARG A 92 4.98 -24.47 -1.31
C ARG A 92 3.91 -23.89 -2.24
N GLY A 93 4.28 -22.83 -2.95
CA GLY A 93 3.41 -22.10 -3.88
C GLY A 93 2.35 -21.19 -3.22
N THR A 94 2.21 -21.22 -1.89
CA THR A 94 1.28 -20.35 -1.15
C THR A 94 1.90 -18.99 -0.83
N ILE A 95 1.12 -18.09 -0.22
CA ILE A 95 1.60 -16.78 0.26
C ILE A 95 2.66 -16.89 1.37
N LYS A 96 2.82 -18.05 2.00
CA LYS A 96 3.84 -18.32 3.01
C LYS A 96 5.17 -18.73 2.41
N ASP A 97 5.17 -19.24 1.18
CA ASP A 97 6.37 -19.54 0.42
C ASP A 97 6.98 -18.25 -0.12
N LEU A 98 8.16 -17.87 0.38
CA LEU A 98 8.86 -16.64 -0.02
C LEU A 98 9.23 -16.63 -1.51
N SER A 99 9.34 -17.81 -2.16
CA SER A 99 9.67 -17.96 -3.57
C SER A 99 8.45 -17.99 -4.51
N SER A 100 7.23 -18.02 -3.95
CA SER A 100 6.01 -18.06 -4.75
C SER A 100 5.75 -16.74 -5.46
N ASP A 101 5.11 -16.81 -6.63
CA ASP A 101 4.66 -15.61 -7.35
C ASP A 101 3.71 -14.76 -6.52
N ALA A 102 2.79 -15.39 -5.79
CA ALA A 102 1.84 -14.70 -4.94
C ALA A 102 2.56 -13.86 -3.88
N ARG A 103 3.58 -14.43 -3.22
CA ARG A 103 4.35 -13.74 -2.18
C ARG A 103 5.21 -12.62 -2.74
N ILE A 104 5.98 -12.89 -3.79
CA ILE A 104 6.89 -11.88 -4.38
C ILE A 104 6.08 -10.72 -4.97
N ASN A 105 5.00 -11.02 -5.71
CA ASN A 105 4.13 -9.99 -6.27
C ASN A 105 3.49 -9.12 -5.16
N LEU A 106 3.02 -9.73 -4.08
CA LEU A 106 2.46 -8.97 -2.96
C LEU A 106 3.49 -8.00 -2.37
N GLN A 107 4.73 -8.47 -2.15
CA GLN A 107 5.79 -7.63 -1.58
C GLN A 107 6.17 -6.48 -2.51
N LEU A 108 6.37 -6.75 -3.79
CA LEU A 108 6.74 -5.74 -4.77
C LEU A 108 5.59 -4.73 -4.97
N SER A 109 4.38 -5.21 -5.29
CA SER A 109 3.25 -4.35 -5.60
C SER A 109 2.81 -3.50 -4.41
N GLN A 110 2.75 -4.08 -3.20
CA GLN A 110 2.36 -3.36 -2.00
C GLN A 110 3.30 -2.19 -1.69
N ASN A 111 4.62 -2.41 -1.82
CA ASN A 111 5.59 -1.35 -1.55
C ASN A 111 5.61 -0.28 -2.66
N VAL A 112 5.50 -0.68 -3.93
CA VAL A 112 5.40 0.26 -5.06
C VAL A 112 4.13 1.11 -4.94
N GLN A 113 2.97 0.47 -4.72
CA GLN A 113 1.69 1.17 -4.57
C GLN A 113 1.68 2.11 -3.36
N SER A 114 2.25 1.69 -2.23
CA SER A 114 2.36 2.55 -1.04
C SER A 114 3.23 3.78 -1.28
N ALA A 115 4.36 3.62 -1.97
CA ALA A 115 5.23 4.74 -2.32
C ALA A 115 4.55 5.71 -3.31
N GLN A 116 3.88 5.18 -4.34
CA GLN A 116 3.12 5.97 -5.32
C GLN A 116 1.93 6.68 -4.66
N GLY A 117 1.21 5.99 -3.77
CA GLY A 117 0.12 6.57 -2.99
C GLY A 117 0.57 7.73 -2.13
N TYR A 118 1.73 7.59 -1.47
CA TYR A 118 2.36 8.71 -0.75
C TYR A 118 2.70 9.87 -1.69
N GLY A 119 3.29 9.60 -2.85
CA GLY A 119 3.63 10.64 -3.82
C GLY A 119 2.42 11.43 -4.28
N GLN A 120 1.33 10.74 -4.63
CA GLN A 120 0.06 11.37 -5.00
C GLN A 120 -0.52 12.18 -3.82
N TRP A 121 -0.54 11.60 -2.63
CA TRP A 121 -1.03 12.27 -1.42
C TRP A 121 -0.21 13.53 -1.14
N SER A 122 1.11 13.45 -1.17
CA SER A 122 2.01 14.58 -0.89
C SER A 122 1.78 15.74 -1.86
N GLN A 123 1.68 15.46 -3.17
CA GLN A 123 1.35 16.47 -4.18
C GLN A 123 -0.07 17.03 -3.98
N GLY A 124 -1.02 16.17 -3.58
CA GLY A 124 -2.38 16.56 -3.28
C GLY A 124 -2.54 17.46 -2.05
N GLN A 125 -1.53 17.55 -1.16
CA GLN A 125 -1.52 18.44 0.00
C GLN A 125 -0.96 19.84 -0.31
N GLU A 126 -0.41 20.06 -1.51
CA GLU A 126 0.04 21.39 -1.91
C GLU A 126 -1.12 22.40 -1.90
N PRO A 127 -0.91 23.64 -1.43
CA PRO A 127 -1.99 24.61 -1.25
C PRO A 127 -2.88 24.83 -2.49
N GLY A 128 -2.28 24.90 -3.68
CA GLY A 128 -3.03 25.03 -4.93
C GLY A 128 -3.84 23.79 -5.29
N ALA A 129 -3.34 22.59 -4.97
CA ALA A 129 -4.05 21.33 -5.18
C ALA A 129 -5.23 21.18 -4.20
N VAL A 130 -5.05 21.59 -2.94
CA VAL A 130 -6.13 21.58 -1.93
C VAL A 130 -7.19 22.62 -2.26
N ASP A 131 -6.81 23.80 -2.76
CA ASP A 131 -7.77 24.83 -3.15
C ASP A 131 -8.65 24.37 -4.33
N ALA A 132 -8.07 23.76 -5.36
CA ALA A 132 -8.79 23.26 -6.53
C ALA A 132 -9.60 21.98 -6.21
N PHE A 133 -9.03 21.08 -5.42
CA PHE A 133 -9.55 19.75 -5.10
C PHE A 133 -9.47 19.49 -3.59
N PRO A 134 -10.37 20.05 -2.78
CA PRO A 134 -10.32 19.96 -1.32
C PRO A 134 -10.65 18.57 -0.78
N ALA A 135 -11.32 17.74 -1.58
CA ALA A 135 -11.75 16.39 -1.20
C ALA A 135 -11.18 15.32 -2.12
N GLN A 136 -11.32 14.09 -1.69
CA GLN A 136 -11.03 12.92 -2.51
C GLN A 136 -12.08 11.83 -2.30
N GLU A 137 -12.24 10.97 -3.31
CA GLU A 137 -13.17 9.86 -3.33
C GLU A 137 -12.39 8.54 -3.32
N LEU A 138 -12.75 7.64 -2.41
CA LEU A 138 -12.28 6.27 -2.41
C LEU A 138 -13.00 5.47 -3.49
N PHE A 139 -12.26 4.86 -4.40
CA PHE A 139 -12.86 4.07 -5.47
C PHE A 139 -12.07 2.77 -5.72
N ARG A 140 -12.70 1.82 -6.40
CA ARG A 140 -12.06 0.59 -6.81
C ARG A 140 -11.32 0.80 -8.13
N LEU A 141 -10.00 0.72 -8.08
CA LEU A 141 -9.13 0.82 -9.25
C LEU A 141 -8.96 -0.53 -9.93
N GLU A 142 -8.81 -1.60 -9.13
CA GLU A 142 -8.56 -2.95 -9.64
C GLU A 142 -9.64 -3.90 -9.09
N SER A 143 -10.21 -4.75 -9.97
CA SER A 143 -11.10 -5.82 -9.55
C SER A 143 -10.36 -6.86 -8.70
N ARG A 144 -11.12 -7.57 -7.85
CA ARG A 144 -10.64 -8.69 -7.04
C ARG A 144 -11.68 -9.80 -7.10
N ASP A 145 -11.20 -11.04 -7.09
CA ASP A 145 -12.08 -12.21 -7.07
C ASP A 145 -12.94 -12.23 -5.80
N GLU A 146 -12.35 -11.84 -4.66
CA GLU A 146 -13.02 -11.67 -3.38
C GLU A 146 -12.89 -10.21 -2.90
N PRO A 147 -13.76 -9.30 -3.39
CA PRO A 147 -13.71 -7.90 -3.03
C PRO A 147 -14.18 -7.70 -1.59
N ARG A 148 -13.42 -6.97 -0.80
CA ARG A 148 -13.83 -6.53 0.54
C ARG A 148 -14.99 -5.53 0.46
N ASP A 149 -15.85 -5.53 1.46
CA ASP A 149 -16.95 -4.56 1.62
C ASP A 149 -16.42 -3.21 2.15
N TRP A 150 -15.92 -2.40 1.24
CA TRP A 150 -15.41 -1.07 1.54
C TRP A 150 -16.50 -0.08 1.98
N PRO A 151 -17.72 -0.10 1.44
CA PRO A 151 -18.82 0.72 1.95
C PRO A 151 -19.09 0.48 3.44
N THR A 152 -19.18 -0.77 3.89
CA THR A 152 -19.35 -1.07 5.32
C THR A 152 -18.16 -0.61 6.17
N ARG A 153 -16.92 -0.81 5.68
CA ARG A 153 -15.72 -0.32 6.36
C ARG A 153 -15.68 1.21 6.45
N TRP A 154 -16.08 1.90 5.39
CA TRP A 154 -16.20 3.35 5.37
C TRP A 154 -17.21 3.86 6.40
N ASN A 155 -18.42 3.27 6.41
CA ASN A 155 -19.46 3.65 7.35
C ASN A 155 -19.05 3.37 8.82
N GLY A 156 -18.36 2.26 9.07
CA GLY A 156 -17.78 1.98 10.38
C GLY A 156 -16.79 3.05 10.83
N ALA A 157 -15.85 3.42 9.97
CA ALA A 157 -14.87 4.46 10.25
C ALA A 157 -15.53 5.84 10.46
N ARG A 158 -16.56 6.18 9.68
CA ARG A 158 -17.36 7.41 9.86
C ARG A 158 -18.13 7.40 11.16
N GLY A 159 -18.76 6.28 11.52
CA GLY A 159 -19.47 6.13 12.81
C GLY A 159 -18.55 6.36 14.02
N GLU A 160 -17.35 5.82 13.98
CA GLU A 160 -16.33 6.03 15.01
C GLU A 160 -15.87 7.51 15.10
N LEU A 161 -15.96 8.28 14.01
CA LEU A 161 -15.66 9.71 13.97
C LEU A 161 -16.88 10.59 14.26
N GLY A 162 -18.06 10.00 14.50
CA GLY A 162 -19.30 10.71 14.78
C GLY A 162 -19.98 11.35 13.54
N ASN A 163 -19.55 11.02 12.34
CA ASN A 163 -20.00 11.64 11.07
C ASN A 163 -20.50 10.59 10.08
N ALA A 164 -21.67 10.00 10.30
CA ALA A 164 -22.30 9.12 9.30
C ALA A 164 -22.99 9.97 8.21
N THR A 165 -22.55 9.83 6.96
CA THR A 165 -23.23 10.45 5.80
C THR A 165 -23.65 9.36 4.81
N THR A 166 -24.94 9.34 4.47
CA THR A 166 -25.48 8.52 3.40
C THR A 166 -25.67 9.40 2.18
N ALA A 167 -25.22 8.97 1.00
CA ALA A 167 -25.50 9.70 -0.23
C ALA A 167 -26.99 9.67 -0.54
N THR A 168 -27.50 10.74 -1.16
CA THR A 168 -28.92 10.94 -1.50
C THR A 168 -29.47 9.97 -2.54
N ASP A 169 -28.60 9.20 -3.24
CA ASP A 169 -28.97 8.18 -4.25
C ASP A 169 -28.94 6.75 -3.72
N GLY A 170 -28.80 6.56 -2.41
CA GLY A 170 -28.70 5.25 -1.77
C GLY A 170 -27.36 4.54 -1.96
N ARG A 171 -26.41 5.15 -2.67
CA ARG A 171 -25.03 4.69 -2.76
C ARG A 171 -24.22 5.38 -1.68
N VAL A 172 -23.34 4.64 -1.04
CA VAL A 172 -22.38 5.22 -0.10
C VAL A 172 -21.33 5.97 -0.91
N ALA A 173 -21.45 7.30 -0.97
CA ALA A 173 -20.38 8.13 -1.52
C ALA A 173 -19.21 8.13 -0.53
N MET A 174 -18.15 7.43 -0.86
CA MET A 174 -16.94 7.37 -0.04
C MET A 174 -16.05 8.59 -0.34
N VAL A 175 -16.59 9.79 -0.09
CA VAL A 175 -15.96 11.10 -0.31
C VAL A 175 -15.68 11.77 1.02
N ALA A 176 -14.50 12.35 1.17
CA ALA A 176 -14.13 13.15 2.34
C ALA A 176 -13.08 14.21 1.97
N LEU A 177 -12.98 15.25 2.79
CA LEU A 177 -11.90 16.23 2.67
C LEU A 177 -10.54 15.51 2.78
N LYS A 178 -9.53 16.04 2.09
CA LYS A 178 -8.17 15.49 2.15
C LYS A 178 -7.58 15.51 3.56
N SER A 179 -8.01 16.46 4.40
CA SER A 179 -7.63 16.59 5.81
C SER A 179 -8.44 15.73 6.78
N ASP A 180 -9.44 14.98 6.30
CA ASP A 180 -10.32 14.21 7.14
C ASP A 180 -9.59 12.99 7.74
N PRO A 181 -9.69 12.75 9.06
CA PRO A 181 -9.04 11.63 9.72
C PRO A 181 -9.56 10.25 9.30
N ILE A 182 -10.65 10.19 8.52
CA ILE A 182 -11.17 8.92 7.99
C ILE A 182 -10.13 8.17 7.16
N TRP A 183 -9.24 8.88 6.46
CA TRP A 183 -8.23 8.26 5.61
C TRP A 183 -7.25 7.40 6.40
N GLU A 184 -6.81 7.89 7.56
CA GLU A 184 -5.98 7.08 8.48
C GLU A 184 -6.78 5.96 9.12
N LYS A 185 -8.04 6.24 9.50
CA LYS A 185 -8.94 5.27 10.14
C LYS A 185 -9.30 4.09 9.24
N LEU A 186 -9.49 4.34 7.94
CA LEU A 186 -9.71 3.30 6.93
C LEU A 186 -8.48 2.41 6.71
N SER A 187 -7.31 2.96 6.95
CA SER A 187 -6.06 2.30 6.60
C SER A 187 -5.68 1.25 7.64
N THR A 188 -5.51 0.00 7.22
CA THR A 188 -4.86 -1.04 8.05
C THR A 188 -3.44 -0.62 8.46
N PHE A 189 -2.81 0.25 7.69
CA PHE A 189 -1.45 0.73 7.94
C PHE A 189 -1.39 1.98 8.82
N GLY A 190 -2.53 2.67 9.03
CA GLY A 190 -2.62 3.90 9.79
C GLY A 190 -1.98 5.10 9.08
N VAL A 191 -2.07 5.15 7.76
CA VAL A 191 -1.57 6.25 6.92
C VAL A 191 -2.68 6.76 5.99
N PRO A 192 -2.72 8.07 5.64
CA PRO A 192 -3.83 8.65 4.88
C PRO A 192 -3.73 8.50 3.36
N TRP A 193 -2.89 7.60 2.85
CA TRP A 193 -2.72 7.32 1.41
C TRP A 193 -2.90 5.85 1.07
N PRO A 194 -3.27 5.53 -0.21
CA PRO A 194 -3.39 4.16 -0.66
C PRO A 194 -2.03 3.42 -0.76
N PRO A 195 -2.07 2.08 -0.80
CA PRO A 195 -3.24 1.24 -0.61
C PRO A 195 -3.65 1.19 0.87
N PHE A 196 -4.94 1.21 1.15
CA PHE A 196 -5.45 1.23 2.54
C PHE A 196 -5.45 -0.15 3.22
N ASP A 197 -5.18 -1.21 2.44
CA ASP A 197 -5.06 -2.58 2.95
C ASP A 197 -4.24 -3.44 1.97
N PHE A 198 -3.74 -4.59 2.43
CA PHE A 198 -3.03 -5.53 1.57
C PHE A 198 -3.89 -5.97 0.39
N ASN A 199 -3.36 -5.83 -0.82
CA ASN A 199 -4.03 -6.22 -2.06
C ASN A 199 -5.47 -5.69 -2.16
N SER A 200 -5.70 -4.44 -1.73
CA SER A 200 -7.05 -3.87 -1.61
C SER A 200 -7.74 -3.62 -2.95
N GLY A 201 -6.99 -3.29 -3.99
CA GLY A 201 -7.53 -2.81 -5.25
C GLY A 201 -8.19 -1.43 -5.16
N MET A 202 -8.07 -0.75 -4.02
CA MET A 202 -8.66 0.57 -3.78
C MET A 202 -7.63 1.67 -4.01
N TRP A 203 -8.13 2.80 -4.51
CA TRP A 203 -7.36 4.01 -4.76
C TRP A 203 -8.20 5.25 -4.44
N VAL A 204 -7.60 6.43 -4.58
CA VAL A 204 -8.31 7.71 -4.42
C VAL A 204 -8.21 8.54 -5.68
N ARG A 205 -9.24 9.36 -5.93
CA ARG A 205 -9.25 10.38 -6.96
C ARG A 205 -9.71 11.71 -6.38
N ASP A 206 -9.18 12.77 -6.90
CA ASP A 206 -9.52 14.12 -6.47
C ASP A 206 -10.98 14.47 -6.82
N VAL A 207 -11.61 15.24 -5.94
CA VAL A 207 -12.96 15.76 -6.08
C VAL A 207 -12.88 17.28 -6.02
N ASP A 208 -13.40 17.93 -7.05
CA ASP A 208 -13.42 19.40 -7.13
C ASP A 208 -14.35 20.02 -6.07
N ARG A 209 -14.14 21.31 -5.82
CA ARG A 209 -14.87 22.05 -4.79
C ARG A 209 -16.40 21.98 -5.00
N ARG A 210 -16.90 22.00 -6.24
CA ARG A 210 -18.34 21.97 -6.54
C ARG A 210 -19.02 20.66 -6.17
N ARG A 211 -18.26 19.55 -6.22
CA ARG A 211 -18.75 18.23 -5.79
C ARG A 211 -18.51 17.96 -4.30
N ALA A 212 -17.64 18.72 -3.67
CA ALA A 212 -17.29 18.57 -2.26
C ALA A 212 -18.27 19.31 -1.32
N GLU A 213 -18.99 20.33 -1.84
CA GLU A 213 -20.08 21.09 -1.21
C GLU A 213 -21.43 20.39 -1.41
#